data_5a721a4b7bf093da67d58db511289c92
#
_entry.id   5a721a4b7bf093da67d58db511289c92
#
_cell.length_a   1.000
_cell.length_b   1.000
_cell.length_c   1.000
_cell.angle_alpha   90.00
_cell.angle_beta   90.00
_cell.angle_gamma   90.00
#
_symmetry.space_group_name_H-M   'P 1'
#
loop_
_entity.id
_entity.type
_entity.pdbx_description
1 polymer ?
#
loop_
_entity_poly.entity_id
_entity_poly.type
_entity_poly.pdbx_seq_one_letter_code
_entity_poly.pdbx_strand_id
1 'polypeptide(L)'
;MRLGVKGIKVSCSGRLGGAEIARSEHYHEGTIPLQTLRADIDYGFWEANTTYGKIGVKVWIYKGEVFAENAENNRRSDRPDRRQRRNDNGNRRPQNRDGRNGGRGFGKKREEGAR
;
A
#
# COMPACT_ATOMS: atom_id res chain seq x y z
N MET A 1 -18.17 8.84 15.59
CA MET A 1 -18.32 9.31 16.97
C MET A 1 -18.61 8.18 18.00
N ARG A 2 -19.47 7.21 17.71
CA ARG A 2 -19.80 6.10 18.66
C ARG A 2 -18.60 5.19 19.01
N LEU A 3 -17.59 5.12 18.16
CA LEU A 3 -16.39 4.30 18.37
C LEU A 3 -15.27 5.00 19.14
N GLY A 4 -15.53 6.19 19.71
CA GLY A 4 -14.58 6.91 20.54
C GLY A 4 -13.64 7.85 19.79
N VAL A 5 -13.95 8.21 18.55
CA VAL A 5 -13.21 9.24 17.79
C VAL A 5 -13.52 10.61 18.38
N LYS A 6 -12.51 11.47 18.49
CA LYS A 6 -12.67 12.81 19.08
C LYS A 6 -13.26 13.83 18.12
N GLY A 7 -13.18 13.59 16.83
CA GLY A 7 -13.77 14.45 15.82
C GLY A 7 -13.69 13.89 14.41
N ILE A 8 -14.58 14.36 13.56
CA ILE A 8 -14.62 14.02 12.13
C ILE A 8 -14.89 15.27 11.31
N LYS A 9 -14.24 15.38 10.15
CA LYS A 9 -14.51 16.38 9.13
C LYS A 9 -14.69 15.71 7.80
N VAL A 10 -15.75 16.08 7.10
CA VAL A 10 -16.03 15.58 5.75
C VAL A 10 -16.15 16.76 4.81
N SER A 11 -15.57 16.64 3.63
CA SER A 11 -15.67 17.63 2.56
C SER A 11 -16.13 16.93 1.29
N CYS A 12 -17.24 17.38 0.73
CA CYS A 12 -17.78 16.89 -0.52
C CYS A 12 -17.72 18.00 -1.57
N SER A 13 -17.21 17.70 -2.75
CA SER A 13 -17.09 18.67 -3.85
C SER A 13 -17.48 18.06 -5.18
N GLY A 14 -18.16 18.85 -5.98
CA GLY A 14 -18.65 18.46 -7.30
C GLY A 14 -20.09 18.92 -7.55
N ARG A 15 -20.77 18.29 -8.48
CA ARG A 15 -22.18 18.55 -8.82
C ARG A 15 -23.10 17.87 -7.82
N LEU A 16 -23.19 18.46 -6.65
CA LEU A 16 -23.97 17.90 -5.53
C LEU A 16 -25.47 17.97 -5.86
N GLY A 17 -26.15 16.82 -5.71
CA GLY A 17 -27.58 16.71 -6.02
C GLY A 17 -27.92 16.85 -7.49
N GLY A 18 -26.96 16.74 -8.41
CA GLY A 18 -27.15 16.90 -9.86
C GLY A 18 -27.18 18.35 -10.32
N ALA A 19 -26.83 19.33 -9.48
CA ALA A 19 -26.75 20.73 -9.82
C ALA A 19 -25.79 21.00 -10.99
N GLU A 20 -26.12 21.92 -11.90
CA GLU A 20 -25.24 22.25 -13.02
C GLU A 20 -23.93 22.91 -12.57
N ILE A 21 -24.01 23.75 -11.54
CA ILE A 21 -22.85 24.43 -10.96
C ILE A 21 -22.31 23.58 -9.81
N ALA A 22 -21.04 23.19 -9.93
CA ALA A 22 -20.34 22.48 -8.87
C ALA A 22 -20.15 23.36 -7.63
N ARG A 23 -20.25 22.76 -6.47
CA ARG A 23 -20.02 23.42 -5.18
C ARG A 23 -19.33 22.48 -4.22
N SER A 24 -18.80 23.05 -3.12
CA SER A 24 -18.17 22.30 -2.06
C SER A 24 -18.94 22.49 -0.77
N GLU A 25 -19.22 21.40 -0.08
CA GLU A 25 -19.86 21.37 1.23
C GLU A 25 -18.93 20.76 2.25
N HIS A 26 -18.94 21.30 3.45
CA HIS A 26 -18.10 20.87 4.55
C HIS A 26 -18.96 20.60 5.79
N TYR A 27 -18.74 19.43 6.38
CA TYR A 27 -19.40 19.04 7.61
C TYR A 27 -18.33 18.67 8.62
N HIS A 28 -18.50 19.04 9.87
CA HIS A 28 -17.61 18.66 10.95
C HIS A 28 -18.38 18.40 12.22
N GLU A 29 -17.92 17.44 12.98
CA GLU A 29 -18.45 17.11 14.30
C GLU A 29 -17.29 16.84 15.24
N GLY A 30 -17.38 17.35 16.48
CA GLY A 30 -16.31 17.26 17.44
C GLY A 30 -15.15 18.23 17.15
N THR A 31 -13.97 17.89 17.62
CA THR A 31 -12.76 18.72 17.50
C THR A 31 -11.79 18.11 16.50
N ILE A 32 -11.29 18.90 15.55
CA ILE A 32 -10.27 18.47 14.58
C ILE A 32 -9.16 19.52 14.51
N PRO A 33 -8.10 19.35 15.31
CA PRO A 33 -6.97 20.26 15.33
C PRO A 33 -6.00 19.93 14.19
N LEU A 34 -6.26 20.39 12.96
CA LEU A 34 -5.43 20.11 11.79
C LEU A 34 -4.02 20.72 11.88
N GLN A 35 -3.82 21.71 12.76
CA GLN A 35 -2.53 22.40 12.96
C GLN A 35 -1.66 21.73 14.02
N THR A 36 -2.17 20.78 14.78
CA THR A 36 -1.46 20.11 15.86
C THR A 36 -0.65 18.94 15.32
N LEU A 37 0.70 19.00 15.40
CA LEU A 37 1.58 17.94 14.89
C LEU A 37 1.44 16.61 15.63
N ARG A 38 1.09 16.66 16.92
CA ARG A 38 0.88 15.45 17.74
C ARG A 38 -0.49 14.81 17.57
N ALA A 39 -1.39 15.45 16.80
CA ALA A 39 -2.72 14.89 16.54
C ALA A 39 -2.62 13.72 15.57
N ASP A 40 -3.22 12.58 15.95
CA ASP A 40 -3.38 11.42 15.08
C ASP A 40 -4.64 11.61 14.24
N ILE A 41 -4.43 12.10 13.02
CA ILE A 41 -5.51 12.36 12.06
C ILE A 41 -5.35 11.41 10.90
N ASP A 42 -6.35 10.57 10.72
CA ASP A 42 -6.47 9.68 9.57
C ASP A 42 -7.19 10.42 8.43
N TYR A 43 -6.65 10.31 7.22
CA TYR A 43 -7.17 10.99 6.05
C TYR A 43 -7.53 9.97 4.97
N GLY A 44 -8.74 10.10 4.44
CA GLY A 44 -9.22 9.32 3.32
C GLY A 44 -9.75 10.21 2.20
N PHE A 45 -9.50 9.82 0.97
CA PHE A 45 -10.05 10.45 -0.22
C PHE A 45 -10.67 9.40 -1.12
N TRP A 46 -11.84 9.71 -1.63
CA TRP A 46 -12.53 8.86 -2.60
C TRP A 46 -13.34 9.69 -3.59
N GLU A 47 -13.58 9.11 -4.76
CA GLU A 47 -14.40 9.71 -5.80
C GLU A 47 -15.66 8.88 -6.04
N ALA A 48 -16.82 9.50 -5.99
CA ALA A 48 -18.09 8.89 -6.35
C ALA A 48 -18.42 9.17 -7.81
N ASN A 49 -18.60 8.12 -8.60
CA ASN A 49 -19.03 8.25 -9.99
C ASN A 49 -20.54 8.44 -10.05
N THR A 50 -20.98 9.56 -10.58
CA THR A 50 -22.39 9.86 -10.79
C THR A 50 -22.67 10.06 -12.27
N THR A 51 -23.95 10.06 -12.65
CA THR A 51 -24.39 10.34 -14.04
C THR A 51 -23.94 11.71 -14.53
N TYR A 52 -23.78 12.67 -13.60
CA TYR A 52 -23.37 14.06 -13.89
C TYR A 52 -21.87 14.31 -13.75
N GLY A 53 -21.08 13.30 -13.47
CA GLY A 53 -19.66 13.40 -13.26
C GLY A 53 -19.21 12.80 -11.93
N LYS A 54 -18.00 13.14 -11.52
CA LYS A 54 -17.41 12.64 -10.26
C LYS A 54 -17.59 13.63 -9.13
N ILE A 55 -17.90 13.12 -7.96
CA ILE A 55 -17.93 13.87 -6.70
C ILE A 55 -16.73 13.43 -5.86
N GLY A 56 -15.86 14.36 -5.52
CA GLY A 56 -14.75 14.12 -4.63
C GLY A 56 -15.18 14.18 -3.17
N VAL A 57 -14.84 13.16 -2.41
CA VAL A 57 -15.10 13.10 -0.96
C VAL A 57 -13.77 13.00 -0.22
N LYS A 58 -13.57 13.89 0.75
CA LYS A 58 -12.42 13.90 1.65
C LYS A 58 -12.89 13.74 3.07
N VAL A 59 -12.26 12.88 3.82
CA VAL A 59 -12.62 12.61 5.22
C VAL A 59 -11.37 12.72 6.08
N TRP A 60 -11.48 13.42 7.21
CA TRP A 60 -10.47 13.50 8.25
C TRP A 60 -11.07 12.98 9.54
N ILE A 61 -10.39 12.05 10.18
CA ILE A 61 -10.82 11.43 11.43
C ILE A 61 -9.76 11.67 12.48
N TYR A 62 -10.12 12.40 13.52
CA TYR A 62 -9.25 12.65 14.65
C TYR A 62 -9.42 11.57 15.72
N LYS A 63 -8.41 10.75 15.89
CA LYS A 63 -8.40 9.63 16.85
C LYS A 63 -7.94 10.06 18.25
N GLY A 64 -7.09 11.07 18.32
CA GLY A 64 -6.52 11.57 19.56
C GLY A 64 -5.11 12.11 19.38
N GLU A 65 -4.41 12.31 20.49
CA GLU A 65 -3.02 12.76 20.48
C GLU A 65 -2.08 11.56 20.67
N VAL A 66 -0.99 11.55 19.90
CA VAL A 66 0.08 10.56 20.02
C VAL A 66 1.32 11.22 20.57
N PHE A 67 1.79 10.76 21.73
CA PHE A 67 3.06 11.19 22.31
C PHE A 67 4.20 10.31 21.78
N ALA A 68 5.42 10.84 21.78
CA ALA A 68 6.59 10.20 21.20
C ALA A 68 6.83 8.76 21.69
N GLU A 69 6.56 8.47 22.95
CA GLU A 69 6.69 7.12 23.54
C GLU A 69 5.78 6.09 22.87
N ASN A 70 4.55 6.48 22.53
CA ASN A 70 3.60 5.59 21.86
C ASN A 70 3.90 5.44 20.37
N ALA A 71 4.52 6.44 19.74
CA ALA A 71 4.92 6.39 18.34
C ALA A 71 6.04 5.36 18.10
N GLU A 72 6.96 5.20 19.03
CA GLU A 72 8.02 4.18 18.93
C GLU A 72 7.50 2.76 19.10
N ASN A 73 6.55 2.55 19.99
CA ASN A 73 5.93 1.24 20.19
C ASN A 73 5.13 0.78 18.97
N ASN A 74 4.42 1.71 18.33
CA ASN A 74 3.65 1.41 17.11
C ASN A 74 4.56 1.09 15.91
N ARG A 75 5.74 1.73 15.81
CA ARG A 75 6.74 1.41 14.77
C ARG A 75 7.41 0.05 14.97
N ARG A 76 7.47 -0.45 16.21
CA ARG A 76 8.05 -1.77 16.52
C ARG A 76 7.11 -2.92 16.17
N SER A 77 5.79 -2.72 16.32
CA SER A 77 4.78 -3.72 15.98
C SER A 77 4.62 -3.91 14.46
N ASP A 78 4.96 -2.89 13.67
CA ASP A 78 4.82 -2.92 12.19
C ASP A 78 6.09 -3.40 11.48
N ARG A 79 7.14 -3.82 12.21
CA ARG A 79 8.30 -4.46 11.61
C ARG A 79 8.00 -5.94 11.36
N PRO A 80 7.90 -6.37 10.10
CA PRO A 80 7.76 -7.79 9.80
C PRO A 80 8.95 -8.54 10.40
N ASP A 81 8.65 -9.56 11.20
CA ASP A 81 9.64 -10.35 11.90
C ASP A 81 10.62 -10.97 10.89
N ARG A 82 11.81 -10.36 10.79
CA ARG A 82 12.90 -10.80 9.91
C ARG A 82 13.44 -12.19 10.29
N ARG A 83 12.98 -12.74 11.43
CA ARG A 83 13.45 -14.04 11.92
C ARG A 83 12.85 -15.20 11.14
N GLN A 84 11.65 -15.08 10.59
CA GLN A 84 11.02 -16.15 9.82
C GLN A 84 11.64 -16.37 8.44
N ARG A 85 12.31 -15.38 7.83
CA ARG A 85 12.95 -15.56 6.51
C ARG A 85 14.28 -16.28 6.53
N ARG A 86 14.90 -16.54 7.70
CA ARG A 86 16.19 -17.25 7.78
C ARG A 86 16.07 -18.77 7.86
N ASN A 87 14.89 -19.31 8.13
CA ASN A 87 14.71 -20.75 8.36
C ASN A 87 14.27 -21.51 7.11
N ASP A 88 13.91 -20.80 6.02
CA ASP A 88 13.41 -21.47 4.79
C ASP A 88 14.51 -21.72 3.75
N ASN A 89 15.76 -21.30 4.03
CA ASN A 89 16.87 -21.47 3.09
C ASN A 89 17.86 -22.60 3.49
N GLY A 90 17.49 -23.42 4.50
CA GLY A 90 18.35 -24.48 5.03
C GLY A 90 18.10 -25.89 4.50
N ASN A 91 17.08 -26.13 3.67
CA ASN A 91 16.70 -27.50 3.29
C ASN A 91 16.69 -27.78 1.77
N ARG A 92 17.52 -27.07 1.02
CA ARG A 92 17.85 -27.50 -0.36
C ARG A 92 19.14 -28.30 -0.31
N ARG A 93 19.02 -29.60 -0.03
CA ARG A 93 20.07 -30.59 -0.32
C ARG A 93 20.33 -30.59 -1.82
N PRO A 94 21.59 -30.46 -2.27
CA PRO A 94 21.93 -30.72 -3.66
C PRO A 94 21.73 -32.22 -3.94
N GLN A 95 20.80 -32.57 -4.75
CA GLN A 95 20.74 -33.91 -5.35
C GLN A 95 21.91 -34.03 -6.30
N ASN A 96 22.95 -34.74 -5.86
CA ASN A 96 23.96 -35.32 -6.74
C ASN A 96 23.26 -36.25 -7.72
N ARG A 97 23.19 -35.85 -8.95
CA ARG A 97 22.98 -36.78 -10.06
C ARG A 97 24.34 -37.11 -10.64
N ASP A 98 24.97 -38.13 -10.06
CA ASP A 98 25.91 -38.95 -10.77
C ASP A 98 25.15 -39.70 -11.86
N GLY A 99 25.53 -39.47 -13.08
CA GLY A 99 25.02 -40.16 -14.26
C GLY A 99 26.11 -40.19 -15.29
N ARG A 100 26.99 -41.21 -15.15
CA ARG A 100 27.92 -41.71 -16.16
C ARG A 100 27.24 -41.95 -17.50
N ASN A 101 27.90 -41.67 -18.55
CA ASN A 101 28.18 -42.54 -19.72
C ASN A 101 28.23 -41.66 -20.96
N GLY A 102 29.30 -41.57 -21.71
CA GLY A 102 29.91 -42.65 -22.46
C GLY A 102 29.52 -42.47 -23.89
N GLY A 103 30.47 -42.29 -24.80
CA GLY A 103 30.23 -42.48 -26.23
C GLY A 103 30.82 -41.38 -27.13
N ARG A 104 32.03 -41.45 -27.46
CA ARG A 104 32.74 -41.65 -28.74
C ARG A 104 31.95 -41.26 -30.03
N GLY A 105 32.63 -40.51 -30.90
CA GLY A 105 32.34 -40.49 -32.33
C GLY A 105 32.64 -39.14 -32.94
N PHE A 106 33.86 -38.88 -33.35
CA PHE A 106 34.44 -38.98 -34.70
C PHE A 106 33.52 -38.39 -35.78
N GLY A 107 34.06 -37.39 -36.48
CA GLY A 107 33.47 -36.94 -37.75
C GLY A 107 33.98 -35.59 -38.22
N LYS A 108 35.13 -35.62 -38.82
CA LYS A 108 35.76 -34.68 -39.76
C LYS A 108 34.83 -34.29 -40.92
N LYS A 109 34.93 -33.04 -41.40
CA LYS A 109 35.14 -32.51 -42.77
C LYS A 109 34.56 -31.12 -42.83
N ARG A 110 35.34 -30.08 -43.09
CA ARG A 110 35.87 -29.50 -44.32
C ARG A 110 34.84 -29.38 -45.43
N GLU A 111 34.65 -28.17 -45.85
CA GLU A 111 34.87 -27.54 -47.18
C GLU A 111 33.92 -26.35 -47.29
N GLU A 112 34.40 -25.11 -47.45
CA GLU A 112 34.87 -24.47 -48.68
C GLU A 112 33.74 -23.99 -49.58
N GLY A 113 33.88 -22.71 -50.03
CA GLY A 113 33.37 -22.15 -51.28
C GLY A 113 32.42 -20.95 -51.07
N ALA A 114 32.88 -19.74 -51.08
CA ALA A 114 33.06 -18.88 -52.25
C ALA A 114 31.75 -18.47 -52.96
N ARG A 115 31.40 -17.29 -52.85
CA ARG A 115 31.24 -16.19 -53.84
C ARG A 115 30.32 -15.09 -53.25
#